data_03c5c0e396bedd6c5efca00e566d10a9
#
_entry.id   03c5c0e396bedd6c5efca00e566d10a9
#
_cell.length_a   1.000
_cell.length_b   1.000
_cell.length_c   1.000
_cell.angle_alpha   90.00
_cell.angle_beta   90.00
_cell.angle_gamma   90.00
#
_symmetry.space_group_name_H-M   'P 1'
#
loop_
_entity.id
_entity.type
_entity.pdbx_description
1 polymer ?
#
loop_
_entity_poly.entity_id
_entity_poly.type
_entity_poly.pdbx_seq_one_letter_code
_entity_poly.pdbx_strand_id
1 'polypeptide(L)'
;MNTKFYFFSGKGGVGKTTMAASSAIYFAGIGKKTLIVTTDPASNLADVFEQEIGHKITKIKTTENLFAMELDPDVATAEYKERTLSPLRGLIPEESFMVLEEQLNSPCTAEMATFDRFTDFLQEPEYEVVIFDTAPTGHTLRLLELPVEWSGVIEKAAKEGGGETCIGPAAALAESKAKFDQAIAAMRDTSRTTFVFVLRPEVTPIYEAERSIVELLKLKITSQELIINGIYPQDVCNNPFMLARFAKQQEFLEIIKNKFSIPITLIELEAGEIKGEKSLIKMGKKLHEQALKLKDYQPVKITIDKSKFVLDSIPKVDEKIKQLLIPQNNKRRTIFFAGKGGVGKTSVAAATGLWIAEQGYKTLLLTTDPASHLSQIFEQDVNDQPALINGEKSLWACRIDPVKAVAEYKEKILVEARQKYDKQRIIAIEEELNSPCTEEMATFEKFIDFATRKDFEVIVFDTAPTGHTLRLLELPVDWSKQIEIKTFSSTGETEIDKITKSRFKEVIDMIQDINQTTFSFVMYPESTPIEEAARAMDELLTIGVPTSLVVANFILPESIITNDYLKQRKAMQEKYLVEMDRRFTAPIVELPLLVDDLIGKDKLKNAGYMLYGEK
;
A
#
# COMPACT_ATOMS: atom_id res chain seq x y z
N MET A 1 -6.96 -27.23 -21.68
CA MET A 1 -8.07 -26.75 -20.80
C MET A 1 -8.18 -25.25 -20.93
N ASN A 2 -9.37 -24.68 -20.85
CA ASN A 2 -9.53 -23.21 -20.96
C ASN A 2 -9.52 -22.62 -19.54
N THR A 3 -8.33 -22.39 -18.99
CA THR A 3 -8.12 -21.85 -17.64
C THR A 3 -8.76 -20.47 -17.50
N LYS A 4 -9.49 -20.25 -16.41
CA LYS A 4 -10.05 -18.98 -16.04
C LYS A 4 -9.13 -18.26 -15.05
N PHE A 5 -8.88 -16.99 -15.28
CA PHE A 5 -8.07 -16.10 -14.46
C PHE A 5 -8.90 -15.03 -13.81
N TYR A 6 -8.77 -14.86 -12.51
CA TYR A 6 -9.42 -13.79 -11.75
C TYR A 6 -8.36 -12.96 -11.04
N PHE A 7 -8.34 -11.67 -11.31
CA PHE A 7 -7.42 -10.71 -10.68
C PHE A 7 -8.19 -9.88 -9.67
N PHE A 8 -7.97 -10.13 -8.39
CA PHE A 8 -8.57 -9.33 -7.32
C PHE A 8 -7.69 -8.13 -7.03
N SER A 9 -8.24 -6.94 -7.19
CA SER A 9 -7.56 -5.67 -6.97
C SER A 9 -8.41 -4.75 -6.09
N GLY A 10 -7.76 -3.82 -5.40
CA GLY A 10 -8.42 -2.88 -4.50
C GLY A 10 -7.45 -2.31 -3.48
N LYS A 11 -7.58 -1.02 -3.16
CA LYS A 11 -6.69 -0.34 -2.23
C LYS A 11 -7.27 -0.31 -0.84
N GLY A 12 -6.45 -0.69 0.13
CA GLY A 12 -6.65 -0.37 1.53
C GLY A 12 -7.74 -1.13 2.26
N GLY A 13 -7.44 -2.30 2.86
CA GLY A 13 -8.33 -2.96 3.84
C GLY A 13 -9.76 -3.24 3.39
N VAL A 14 -10.02 -3.21 2.08
CA VAL A 14 -11.36 -3.39 1.50
C VAL A 14 -11.87 -4.83 1.52
N GLY A 15 -11.02 -5.78 1.95
CA GLY A 15 -11.33 -7.21 1.99
C GLY A 15 -10.97 -7.97 0.71
N LYS A 16 -10.01 -7.47 -0.07
CA LYS A 16 -9.52 -8.09 -1.31
C LYS A 16 -9.12 -9.55 -1.12
N THR A 17 -8.15 -9.83 -0.23
CA THR A 17 -7.66 -11.18 0.08
C THR A 17 -8.79 -12.11 0.55
N THR A 18 -9.71 -11.60 1.38
CA THR A 18 -10.88 -12.36 1.84
C THR A 18 -11.80 -12.76 0.69
N MET A 19 -12.08 -11.84 -0.25
CA MET A 19 -12.93 -12.13 -1.42
C MET A 19 -12.21 -13.09 -2.38
N ALA A 20 -10.91 -12.92 -2.60
CA ALA A 20 -10.09 -13.82 -3.41
C ALA A 20 -10.06 -15.24 -2.82
N ALA A 21 -9.76 -15.39 -1.52
CA ALA A 21 -9.72 -16.68 -0.83
C ALA A 21 -11.10 -17.35 -0.78
N SER A 22 -12.18 -16.57 -0.56
CA SER A 22 -13.56 -17.07 -0.58
C SER A 22 -13.98 -17.56 -1.98
N SER A 23 -13.51 -16.89 -3.03
CA SER A 23 -13.72 -17.35 -4.41
C SER A 23 -12.94 -18.61 -4.71
N ALA A 24 -11.69 -18.69 -4.25
CA ALA A 24 -10.83 -19.86 -4.44
C ALA A 24 -11.43 -21.13 -3.81
N ILE A 25 -11.87 -21.02 -2.57
CA ILE A 25 -12.49 -22.17 -1.87
C ILE A 25 -13.85 -22.55 -2.49
N TYR A 26 -14.60 -21.59 -3.01
CA TYR A 26 -15.84 -21.84 -3.72
C TYR A 26 -15.60 -22.62 -5.02
N PHE A 27 -14.67 -22.17 -5.87
CA PHE A 27 -14.37 -22.89 -7.12
C PHE A 27 -13.81 -24.29 -6.86
N ALA A 28 -12.94 -24.45 -5.89
CA ALA A 28 -12.45 -25.76 -5.47
C ALA A 28 -13.58 -26.66 -4.96
N GLY A 29 -14.52 -26.10 -4.19
CA GLY A 29 -15.68 -26.81 -3.65
C GLY A 29 -16.65 -27.31 -4.71
N ILE A 30 -16.74 -26.66 -5.87
CA ILE A 30 -17.52 -27.15 -7.03
C ILE A 30 -16.69 -28.03 -7.97
N GLY A 31 -15.54 -28.55 -7.49
CA GLY A 31 -14.72 -29.54 -8.18
C GLY A 31 -13.68 -28.99 -9.16
N LYS A 32 -13.45 -27.66 -9.19
CA LYS A 32 -12.44 -27.06 -10.06
C LYS A 32 -11.05 -27.12 -9.42
N LYS A 33 -10.02 -27.62 -10.13
CA LYS A 33 -8.64 -27.52 -9.68
C LYS A 33 -8.23 -26.05 -9.68
N THR A 34 -8.10 -25.47 -8.48
CA THR A 34 -7.96 -24.02 -8.26
C THR A 34 -6.62 -23.70 -7.58
N LEU A 35 -5.94 -22.68 -8.10
CA LEU A 35 -4.76 -22.09 -7.49
C LEU A 35 -5.07 -20.64 -7.10
N ILE A 36 -4.73 -20.25 -5.87
CA ILE A 36 -4.67 -18.85 -5.46
C ILE A 36 -3.23 -18.43 -5.26
N VAL A 37 -2.83 -17.34 -5.90
CA VAL A 37 -1.49 -16.76 -5.79
C VAL A 37 -1.61 -15.34 -5.29
N THR A 38 -0.86 -14.98 -4.26
CA THR A 38 -0.75 -13.57 -3.87
C THR A 38 0.58 -13.01 -4.32
N THR A 39 0.53 -11.78 -4.86
CA THR A 39 1.69 -10.95 -5.20
C THR A 39 1.85 -9.78 -4.25
N ASP A 40 1.01 -9.69 -3.23
CA ASP A 40 1.10 -8.66 -2.19
C ASP A 40 2.11 -9.13 -1.13
N PRO A 41 3.26 -8.47 -0.96
CA PRO A 41 4.26 -8.86 0.04
C PRO A 41 3.73 -8.75 1.48
N ALA A 42 2.70 -7.94 1.68
CA ALA A 42 1.95 -7.86 2.95
C ALA A 42 0.75 -8.83 2.99
N SER A 43 0.81 -9.90 2.20
CA SER A 43 -0.25 -10.89 2.10
C SER A 43 -0.49 -11.64 3.40
N ASN A 44 -1.72 -12.11 3.53
CA ASN A 44 -2.20 -12.83 4.69
C ASN A 44 -2.97 -14.10 4.30
N LEU A 45 -2.60 -14.75 3.18
CA LEU A 45 -3.25 -16.00 2.81
C LEU A 45 -3.05 -17.06 3.89
N ALA A 46 -1.85 -17.14 4.47
CA ALA A 46 -1.55 -18.04 5.58
C ALA A 46 -2.50 -17.80 6.77
N ASP A 47 -2.75 -16.55 7.12
CA ASP A 47 -3.66 -16.17 8.21
C ASP A 47 -5.12 -16.48 7.84
N VAL A 48 -5.53 -16.21 6.61
CA VAL A 48 -6.92 -16.40 6.13
C VAL A 48 -7.27 -17.89 6.06
N PHE A 49 -6.33 -18.74 5.63
CA PHE A 49 -6.51 -20.19 5.57
C PHE A 49 -6.11 -20.94 6.86
N GLU A 50 -5.54 -20.23 7.85
CA GLU A 50 -5.02 -20.82 9.09
C GLU A 50 -4.01 -21.96 8.84
N GLN A 51 -3.16 -21.78 7.81
CA GLN A 51 -2.16 -22.74 7.37
C GLN A 51 -0.94 -22.02 6.84
N GLU A 52 0.27 -22.53 7.15
CA GLU A 52 1.50 -22.02 6.52
C GLU A 52 1.42 -22.12 5.00
N ILE A 53 1.63 -21.01 4.33
CA ILE A 53 1.71 -20.86 2.88
C ILE A 53 2.96 -20.01 2.61
N GLY A 54 3.76 -20.41 1.64
CA GLY A 54 4.99 -19.70 1.28
C GLY A 54 5.20 -19.67 -0.23
N HIS A 55 6.44 -19.46 -0.65
CA HIS A 55 6.82 -19.31 -2.06
C HIS A 55 6.58 -20.57 -2.92
N LYS A 56 6.34 -21.72 -2.30
CA LYS A 56 6.03 -22.98 -3.02
C LYS A 56 4.53 -23.25 -3.02
N ILE A 57 4.02 -23.73 -4.15
CA ILE A 57 2.62 -24.13 -4.27
C ILE A 57 2.31 -25.18 -3.21
N THR A 58 1.41 -24.85 -2.30
CA THR A 58 1.01 -25.63 -1.15
C THR A 58 -0.46 -26.05 -1.28
N LYS A 59 -0.75 -27.35 -1.12
CA LYS A 59 -2.13 -27.81 -1.08
C LYS A 59 -2.81 -27.37 0.22
N ILE A 60 -3.99 -26.81 0.14
CA ILE A 60 -4.80 -26.48 1.31
C ILE A 60 -5.39 -27.76 1.89
N LYS A 61 -5.09 -28.01 3.19
CA LYS A 61 -5.39 -29.28 3.85
C LYS A 61 -6.89 -29.56 3.98
N THR A 62 -7.68 -28.53 4.14
CA THR A 62 -9.11 -28.61 4.44
C THR A 62 -9.98 -28.71 3.19
N THR A 63 -9.45 -28.38 1.99
CA THR A 63 -10.22 -28.31 0.75
C THR A 63 -9.53 -29.08 -0.36
N GLU A 64 -10.22 -30.09 -0.91
CA GLU A 64 -9.74 -30.76 -2.13
C GLU A 64 -9.65 -29.75 -3.28
N ASN A 65 -8.76 -30.00 -4.23
CA ASN A 65 -8.56 -29.18 -5.43
C ASN A 65 -8.15 -27.73 -5.19
N LEU A 66 -7.81 -27.32 -3.96
CA LEU A 66 -7.32 -25.97 -3.65
C LEU A 66 -5.84 -25.97 -3.34
N PHE A 67 -5.12 -25.10 -4.04
CA PHE A 67 -3.69 -24.85 -3.87
C PHE A 67 -3.48 -23.35 -3.65
N ALA A 68 -2.47 -22.99 -2.86
CA ALA A 68 -2.13 -21.61 -2.56
C ALA A 68 -0.62 -21.38 -2.60
N MET A 69 -0.23 -20.15 -2.91
CA MET A 69 1.16 -19.70 -2.92
C MET A 69 1.23 -18.22 -2.54
N GLU A 70 2.18 -17.86 -1.70
CA GLU A 70 2.59 -16.47 -1.44
C GLU A 70 3.91 -16.23 -2.18
N LEU A 71 3.89 -15.33 -3.14
CA LEU A 71 5.05 -15.02 -3.95
C LEU A 71 5.99 -14.11 -3.14
N ASP A 72 7.14 -14.65 -2.76
CA ASP A 72 8.19 -13.94 -2.05
C ASP A 72 9.10 -13.22 -3.06
N PRO A 73 9.18 -11.88 -3.04
CA PRO A 73 9.98 -11.12 -3.99
C PRO A 73 11.47 -11.41 -3.88
N ASP A 74 12.00 -11.70 -2.69
CA ASP A 74 13.42 -11.96 -2.49
C ASP A 74 13.80 -13.32 -3.06
N VAL A 75 12.96 -14.34 -2.83
CA VAL A 75 13.15 -15.67 -3.40
C VAL A 75 13.01 -15.62 -4.93
N ALA A 76 11.98 -14.91 -5.44
CA ALA A 76 11.80 -14.74 -6.88
C ALA A 76 13.01 -14.03 -7.52
N THR A 77 13.56 -13.02 -6.85
CA THR A 77 14.76 -12.30 -7.30
C THR A 77 15.98 -13.20 -7.32
N ALA A 78 16.18 -14.02 -6.29
CA ALA A 78 17.28 -14.98 -6.25
C ALA A 78 17.18 -16.03 -7.38
N GLU A 79 15.97 -16.59 -7.61
CA GLU A 79 15.70 -17.50 -8.70
C GLU A 79 15.96 -16.85 -10.08
N TYR A 80 15.51 -15.62 -10.27
CA TYR A 80 15.73 -14.85 -11.49
C TYR A 80 17.21 -14.61 -11.77
N LYS A 81 17.96 -14.17 -10.75
CA LYS A 81 19.42 -13.96 -10.84
C LYS A 81 20.15 -15.22 -11.21
N GLU A 82 19.91 -16.31 -10.51
CA GLU A 82 20.56 -17.59 -10.80
C GLU A 82 20.28 -18.07 -12.23
N ARG A 83 19.03 -17.94 -12.69
CA ARG A 83 18.65 -18.29 -14.07
C ARG A 83 19.36 -17.41 -15.10
N THR A 84 19.51 -16.11 -14.82
CA THR A 84 20.14 -15.14 -15.73
C THR A 84 21.66 -15.29 -15.76
N LEU A 85 22.29 -15.52 -14.61
CA LEU A 85 23.75 -15.55 -14.45
C LEU A 85 24.35 -16.92 -14.70
N SER A 86 23.65 -18.00 -14.36
CA SER A 86 24.16 -19.37 -14.49
C SER A 86 24.68 -19.72 -15.90
N PRO A 87 23.97 -19.36 -17.00
CA PRO A 87 24.49 -19.60 -18.35
C PRO A 87 25.76 -18.83 -18.72
N LEU A 88 26.04 -17.72 -18.02
CA LEU A 88 27.16 -16.83 -18.30
C LEU A 88 28.40 -17.18 -17.48
N ARG A 89 28.24 -17.99 -16.43
CA ARG A 89 29.32 -18.38 -15.51
C ARG A 89 30.41 -19.13 -16.26
N GLY A 90 31.62 -18.58 -16.28
CA GLY A 90 32.77 -19.12 -17.01
C GLY A 90 32.81 -18.84 -18.51
N LEU A 91 31.81 -18.15 -19.08
CA LEU A 91 31.81 -17.72 -20.47
C LEU A 91 32.27 -16.28 -20.64
N ILE A 92 32.15 -15.46 -19.61
CA ILE A 92 32.60 -14.06 -19.58
C ILE A 92 33.69 -13.87 -18.53
N PRO A 93 34.52 -12.81 -18.62
CA PRO A 93 35.51 -12.49 -17.61
C PRO A 93 34.87 -12.28 -16.24
N GLU A 94 35.58 -12.68 -15.17
CA GLU A 94 35.10 -12.62 -13.78
C GLU A 94 34.69 -11.19 -13.39
N GLU A 95 35.46 -10.18 -13.82
CA GLU A 95 35.13 -8.75 -13.57
C GLU A 95 33.80 -8.36 -14.18
N SER A 96 33.50 -8.79 -15.40
CA SER A 96 32.22 -8.54 -16.08
C SER A 96 31.07 -9.29 -15.41
N PHE A 97 31.33 -10.51 -14.92
CA PHE A 97 30.35 -11.31 -14.19
C PHE A 97 29.95 -10.63 -12.88
N MET A 98 30.92 -10.12 -12.09
CA MET A 98 30.67 -9.39 -10.84
C MET A 98 29.86 -8.10 -11.09
N VAL A 99 30.15 -7.37 -12.16
CA VAL A 99 29.39 -6.16 -12.54
C VAL A 99 27.93 -6.50 -12.88
N LEU A 100 27.69 -7.57 -13.64
CA LEU A 100 26.34 -8.03 -13.96
C LEU A 100 25.58 -8.50 -12.70
N GLU A 101 26.25 -9.25 -11.82
CA GLU A 101 25.65 -9.68 -10.55
C GLU A 101 25.26 -8.50 -9.68
N GLU A 102 26.08 -7.45 -9.63
CA GLU A 102 25.79 -6.22 -8.91
C GLU A 102 24.62 -5.43 -9.52
N GLN A 103 24.58 -5.33 -10.86
CA GLN A 103 23.46 -4.66 -11.56
C GLN A 103 22.11 -5.35 -11.28
N LEU A 104 22.11 -6.68 -11.17
CA LEU A 104 20.92 -7.46 -10.81
C LEU A 104 20.52 -7.36 -9.32
N ASN A 105 21.21 -6.59 -8.51
CA ASN A 105 20.81 -6.24 -7.14
C ASN A 105 19.89 -4.99 -7.10
N SER A 106 19.42 -4.52 -8.25
CA SER A 106 18.56 -3.35 -8.32
C SER A 106 17.11 -3.65 -7.91
N PRO A 107 16.37 -2.68 -7.39
CA PRO A 107 14.93 -2.80 -7.13
C PRO A 107 14.13 -3.21 -8.38
N CYS A 108 14.56 -2.73 -9.57
CA CYS A 108 13.94 -3.10 -10.85
C CYS A 108 14.03 -4.60 -11.13
N THR A 109 15.11 -5.26 -10.71
CA THR A 109 15.26 -6.71 -10.84
C THR A 109 14.25 -7.46 -10.00
N ALA A 110 13.94 -6.98 -8.79
CA ALA A 110 12.94 -7.59 -7.92
C ALA A 110 11.52 -7.48 -8.52
N GLU A 111 11.19 -6.33 -9.11
CA GLU A 111 9.90 -6.16 -9.83
C GLU A 111 9.81 -7.08 -11.05
N MET A 112 10.88 -7.14 -11.84
CA MET A 112 10.97 -8.03 -13.01
C MET A 112 10.88 -9.50 -12.63
N ALA A 113 11.60 -9.93 -11.60
CA ALA A 113 11.59 -11.30 -11.11
C ALA A 113 10.19 -11.71 -10.64
N THR A 114 9.54 -10.83 -9.88
CA THR A 114 8.16 -11.02 -9.41
C THR A 114 7.19 -11.14 -10.58
N PHE A 115 7.32 -10.27 -11.59
CA PHE A 115 6.48 -10.32 -12.78
C PHE A 115 6.76 -11.53 -13.65
N ASP A 116 8.02 -11.89 -13.85
CA ASP A 116 8.40 -13.08 -14.61
C ASP A 116 7.80 -14.34 -13.98
N ARG A 117 7.89 -14.48 -12.65
CA ARG A 117 7.27 -15.58 -11.92
C ARG A 117 5.74 -15.59 -12.02
N PHE A 118 5.13 -14.41 -11.96
CA PHE A 118 3.70 -14.22 -12.16
C PHE A 118 3.24 -14.69 -13.56
N THR A 119 4.04 -14.43 -14.62
CA THR A 119 3.70 -14.83 -15.99
C THR A 119 3.74 -16.33 -16.20
N ASP A 120 4.49 -17.09 -15.41
CA ASP A 120 4.51 -18.55 -15.45
C ASP A 120 3.11 -19.13 -15.25
N PHE A 121 2.34 -18.57 -14.31
CA PHE A 121 0.98 -19.03 -14.02
C PHE A 121 -0.04 -18.73 -15.13
N LEU A 122 0.28 -17.81 -16.06
CA LEU A 122 -0.56 -17.49 -17.21
C LEU A 122 -0.28 -18.38 -18.43
N GLN A 123 0.89 -19.00 -18.47
CA GLN A 123 1.34 -19.81 -19.61
C GLN A 123 1.05 -21.30 -19.49
N GLU A 124 1.17 -21.87 -18.30
CA GLU A 124 0.98 -23.32 -18.08
C GLU A 124 -0.26 -23.59 -17.21
N PRO A 125 -1.42 -23.76 -17.82
CA PRO A 125 -2.66 -23.98 -17.08
C PRO A 125 -2.76 -25.44 -16.58
N GLU A 126 -2.01 -25.79 -15.55
CA GLU A 126 -2.26 -27.02 -14.79
C GLU A 126 -3.58 -26.93 -14.02
N TYR A 127 -4.08 -25.71 -13.80
CA TYR A 127 -5.28 -25.39 -13.03
C TYR A 127 -6.43 -24.95 -13.95
N GLU A 128 -7.66 -25.28 -13.55
CA GLU A 128 -8.87 -24.82 -14.26
C GLU A 128 -9.22 -23.38 -13.90
N VAL A 129 -8.86 -22.95 -12.65
CA VAL A 129 -9.04 -21.60 -12.15
C VAL A 129 -7.75 -21.14 -11.48
N VAL A 130 -7.28 -19.96 -11.85
CA VAL A 130 -6.18 -19.28 -11.15
C VAL A 130 -6.68 -17.93 -10.65
N ILE A 131 -6.51 -17.68 -9.36
CA ILE A 131 -6.92 -16.44 -8.71
C ILE A 131 -5.66 -15.72 -8.26
N PHE A 132 -5.52 -14.48 -8.69
CA PHE A 132 -4.47 -13.59 -8.26
C PHE A 132 -5.03 -12.60 -7.23
N ASP A 133 -4.54 -12.69 -5.99
CA ASP A 133 -4.69 -11.65 -4.97
C ASP A 133 -3.53 -10.67 -5.14
N THR A 134 -3.80 -9.56 -5.82
CA THR A 134 -2.74 -8.65 -6.24
C THR A 134 -2.43 -7.60 -5.16
N ALA A 135 -1.23 -7.02 -5.21
CA ALA A 135 -0.88 -5.85 -4.44
C ALA A 135 -1.88 -4.68 -4.68
N PRO A 136 -1.92 -3.63 -3.84
CA PRO A 136 -2.78 -2.47 -4.06
C PRO A 136 -2.66 -1.90 -5.48
N THR A 137 -3.75 -1.39 -6.02
CA THR A 137 -3.99 -1.04 -7.44
C THR A 137 -2.82 -0.41 -8.21
N GLY A 138 -2.06 0.51 -7.60
CA GLY A 138 -0.93 1.18 -8.24
C GLY A 138 0.20 0.21 -8.64
N HIS A 139 0.56 -0.74 -7.79
CA HIS A 139 1.59 -1.75 -8.08
C HIS A 139 1.15 -2.76 -9.12
N THR A 140 -0.09 -3.23 -9.03
CA THR A 140 -0.61 -4.19 -10.01
C THR A 140 -0.63 -3.57 -11.40
N LEU A 141 -1.07 -2.32 -11.51
CA LEU A 141 -1.08 -1.60 -12.78
C LEU A 141 0.34 -1.40 -13.30
N ARG A 142 1.28 -1.01 -12.44
CA ARG A 142 2.70 -0.89 -12.81
C ARG A 142 3.28 -2.22 -13.29
N LEU A 143 3.01 -3.34 -12.59
CA LEU A 143 3.41 -4.68 -13.05
C LEU A 143 2.82 -5.03 -14.42
N LEU A 144 1.62 -4.53 -14.75
CA LEU A 144 0.97 -4.75 -16.05
C LEU A 144 1.47 -3.78 -17.14
N GLU A 145 1.98 -2.61 -16.78
CA GLU A 145 2.58 -1.62 -17.69
C GLU A 145 4.03 -1.97 -18.02
N LEU A 146 4.77 -2.52 -17.06
CA LEU A 146 6.18 -2.92 -17.23
C LEU A 146 6.47 -3.70 -18.53
N PRO A 147 5.70 -4.73 -18.91
CA PRO A 147 5.97 -5.46 -20.15
C PRO A 147 5.86 -4.61 -21.40
N VAL A 148 4.96 -3.60 -21.40
CA VAL A 148 4.77 -2.69 -22.55
C VAL A 148 5.94 -1.73 -22.62
N GLU A 149 6.38 -1.18 -21.51
CA GLU A 149 7.52 -0.29 -21.40
C GLU A 149 8.84 -1.01 -21.71
N TRP A 150 9.05 -2.19 -21.11
CA TRP A 150 10.24 -3.00 -21.34
C TRP A 150 10.33 -3.59 -22.75
N SER A 151 9.19 -3.92 -23.40
CA SER A 151 9.21 -4.31 -24.82
C SER A 151 9.87 -3.24 -25.68
N GLY A 152 9.62 -1.96 -25.40
CA GLY A 152 10.25 -0.84 -26.10
C GLY A 152 11.76 -0.74 -25.84
N VAL A 153 12.18 -0.93 -24.60
CA VAL A 153 13.60 -0.93 -24.20
C VAL A 153 14.35 -2.11 -24.80
N ILE A 154 13.77 -3.31 -24.75
CA ILE A 154 14.33 -4.53 -25.34
C ILE A 154 14.48 -4.40 -26.87
N GLU A 155 13.47 -3.84 -27.55
CA GLU A 155 13.55 -3.62 -29.01
C GLU A 155 14.64 -2.62 -29.39
N LYS A 156 14.84 -1.58 -28.62
CA LYS A 156 15.93 -0.61 -28.84
C LYS A 156 17.29 -1.26 -28.59
N ALA A 157 17.47 -1.92 -27.44
CA ALA A 157 18.71 -2.62 -27.09
C ALA A 157 19.09 -3.70 -28.14
N ALA A 158 18.11 -4.43 -28.67
CA ALA A 158 18.34 -5.41 -29.73
C ALA A 158 18.74 -4.78 -31.08
N LYS A 159 18.26 -3.58 -31.39
CA LYS A 159 18.59 -2.86 -32.63
C LYS A 159 19.95 -2.14 -32.59
N GLU A 160 20.40 -1.74 -31.40
CA GLU A 160 21.62 -0.96 -31.20
C GLU A 160 22.88 -1.80 -30.88
N GLY A 161 22.80 -3.12 -31.02
CA GLY A 161 23.97 -4.00 -30.98
C GLY A 161 24.35 -4.57 -29.61
N GLY A 162 23.39 -4.74 -28.71
CA GLY A 162 23.56 -5.52 -27.49
C GLY A 162 24.22 -4.72 -26.36
N GLY A 163 23.46 -3.86 -25.71
CA GLY A 163 23.85 -3.20 -24.47
C GLY A 163 23.51 -4.06 -23.24
N GLU A 164 24.27 -3.88 -22.17
CA GLU A 164 23.92 -4.34 -20.83
C GLU A 164 22.84 -3.42 -20.26
N THR A 165 21.77 -3.99 -19.70
CA THR A 165 20.70 -3.23 -19.03
C THR A 165 20.66 -3.57 -17.54
N CYS A 166 20.05 -2.72 -16.72
CA CYS A 166 19.90 -2.94 -15.26
C CYS A 166 19.09 -4.21 -14.91
N ILE A 167 18.52 -4.90 -15.91
CA ILE A 167 17.73 -6.13 -15.75
C ILE A 167 18.37 -7.34 -16.45
N GLY A 168 19.56 -7.18 -17.02
CA GLY A 168 20.33 -8.25 -17.63
C GLY A 168 20.68 -8.04 -19.10
N PRO A 169 21.37 -9.02 -19.72
CA PRO A 169 21.79 -8.95 -21.11
C PRO A 169 20.60 -8.95 -22.07
N ALA A 170 20.65 -8.15 -23.13
CA ALA A 170 19.57 -8.01 -24.12
C ALA A 170 19.12 -9.35 -24.76
N ALA A 171 20.02 -10.33 -24.86
CA ALA A 171 19.69 -11.65 -25.38
C ALA A 171 18.77 -12.46 -24.46
N ALA A 172 18.97 -12.40 -23.13
CA ALA A 172 18.11 -13.06 -22.14
C ALA A 172 16.71 -12.39 -22.08
N LEU A 173 16.66 -11.08 -22.35
CA LEU A 173 15.42 -10.31 -22.38
C LEU A 173 14.55 -10.62 -23.62
N ALA A 174 15.12 -11.07 -24.72
CA ALA A 174 14.36 -11.42 -25.91
C ALA A 174 13.44 -12.64 -25.69
N GLU A 175 13.88 -13.65 -24.92
CA GLU A 175 13.02 -14.77 -24.50
C GLU A 175 11.90 -14.32 -23.59
N SER A 176 12.22 -13.43 -22.64
CA SER A 176 11.24 -12.86 -21.71
C SER A 176 10.17 -12.06 -22.44
N LYS A 177 10.50 -11.37 -23.53
CA LYS A 177 9.53 -10.61 -24.32
C LYS A 177 8.38 -11.47 -24.87
N ALA A 178 8.69 -12.60 -25.49
CA ALA A 178 7.66 -13.49 -26.03
C ALA A 178 6.71 -14.00 -24.92
N LYS A 179 7.25 -14.27 -23.74
CA LYS A 179 6.52 -14.67 -22.54
C LYS A 179 5.58 -13.54 -22.06
N PHE A 180 6.08 -12.31 -22.04
CA PHE A 180 5.30 -11.14 -21.63
C PHE A 180 4.17 -10.82 -22.60
N ASP A 181 4.42 -10.88 -23.91
CA ASP A 181 3.41 -10.67 -24.96
C ASP A 181 2.27 -11.71 -24.85
N GLN A 182 2.57 -12.97 -24.53
CA GLN A 182 1.57 -14.00 -24.28
C GLN A 182 0.78 -13.74 -23.00
N ALA A 183 1.42 -13.29 -21.92
CA ALA A 183 0.75 -12.91 -20.68
C ALA A 183 -0.24 -11.75 -20.89
N ILE A 184 0.19 -10.71 -21.61
CA ILE A 184 -0.67 -9.57 -21.98
C ILE A 184 -1.86 -10.05 -22.82
N ALA A 185 -1.64 -10.92 -23.79
CA ALA A 185 -2.72 -11.49 -24.61
C ALA A 185 -3.72 -12.27 -23.76
N ALA A 186 -3.26 -13.09 -22.80
CA ALA A 186 -4.12 -13.82 -21.88
C ALA A 186 -4.94 -12.88 -20.98
N MET A 187 -4.35 -11.79 -20.47
CA MET A 187 -5.05 -10.80 -19.66
C MET A 187 -6.10 -10.00 -20.44
N ARG A 188 -5.91 -9.80 -21.74
CA ARG A 188 -6.89 -9.14 -22.63
C ARG A 188 -8.01 -10.05 -23.10
N ASP A 189 -7.85 -11.35 -22.99
CA ASP A 189 -8.86 -12.33 -23.41
C ASP A 189 -10.03 -12.37 -22.42
N THR A 190 -11.12 -11.67 -22.78
CA THR A 190 -12.35 -11.59 -21.97
C THR A 190 -13.04 -12.92 -21.75
N SER A 191 -12.71 -13.93 -22.56
CA SER A 191 -13.24 -15.29 -22.38
C SER A 191 -12.52 -16.05 -21.26
N ARG A 192 -11.33 -15.61 -20.88
CA ARG A 192 -10.47 -16.28 -19.87
C ARG A 192 -10.23 -15.44 -18.63
N THR A 193 -10.13 -14.14 -18.74
CA THR A 193 -9.68 -13.25 -17.67
C THR A 193 -10.77 -12.29 -17.24
N THR A 194 -10.89 -12.10 -15.91
CA THR A 194 -11.77 -11.11 -15.29
C THR A 194 -11.00 -10.36 -14.20
N PHE A 195 -11.01 -9.03 -14.25
CA PHE A 195 -10.49 -8.17 -13.20
C PHE A 195 -11.63 -7.82 -12.23
N VAL A 196 -11.45 -8.16 -10.96
CA VAL A 196 -12.43 -7.97 -9.90
C VAL A 196 -11.92 -6.91 -8.95
N PHE A 197 -12.54 -5.73 -8.99
CA PHE A 197 -12.22 -4.66 -8.05
C PHE A 197 -13.04 -4.82 -6.78
N VAL A 198 -12.37 -4.79 -5.63
CA VAL A 198 -13.03 -4.81 -4.33
C VAL A 198 -12.92 -3.42 -3.72
N LEU A 199 -14.05 -2.84 -3.29
CA LEU A 199 -14.06 -1.56 -2.59
C LEU A 199 -15.06 -1.58 -1.42
N ARG A 200 -14.90 -0.62 -0.50
CA ARG A 200 -15.92 -0.23 0.47
C ARG A 200 -16.70 0.98 -0.06
N PRO A 201 -17.97 1.17 0.34
CA PRO A 201 -18.74 2.35 -0.05
C PRO A 201 -18.26 3.59 0.74
N GLU A 202 -17.07 4.05 0.38
CA GLU A 202 -16.34 5.18 0.97
C GLU A 202 -15.67 5.98 -0.15
N VAL A 203 -15.39 7.27 0.10
CA VAL A 203 -14.87 8.20 -0.92
C VAL A 203 -13.60 7.68 -1.58
N THR A 204 -12.59 7.37 -0.77
CA THR A 204 -11.26 6.97 -1.23
C THR A 204 -11.25 5.70 -2.10
N PRO A 205 -11.85 4.55 -1.67
CA PRO A 205 -11.89 3.36 -2.49
C PRO A 205 -12.62 3.54 -3.83
N ILE A 206 -13.65 4.40 -3.88
CA ILE A 206 -14.41 4.68 -5.11
C ILE A 206 -13.53 5.35 -6.16
N TYR A 207 -12.78 6.40 -5.78
CA TYR A 207 -11.88 7.12 -6.71
C TYR A 207 -10.71 6.24 -7.17
N GLU A 208 -10.14 5.45 -6.28
CA GLU A 208 -9.07 4.52 -6.61
C GLU A 208 -9.53 3.44 -7.60
N ALA A 209 -10.71 2.86 -7.38
CA ALA A 209 -11.28 1.90 -8.32
C ALA A 209 -11.55 2.53 -9.70
N GLU A 210 -12.10 3.75 -9.73
CA GLU A 210 -12.32 4.49 -11.00
C GLU A 210 -11.02 4.67 -11.77
N ARG A 211 -9.99 5.17 -11.10
CA ARG A 211 -8.68 5.37 -11.72
C ARG A 211 -8.14 4.06 -12.29
N SER A 212 -8.17 2.98 -11.52
CA SER A 212 -7.65 1.68 -11.93
C SER A 212 -8.43 1.06 -13.09
N ILE A 213 -9.77 1.20 -13.08
CA ILE A 213 -10.63 0.76 -14.18
C ILE A 213 -10.26 1.49 -15.48
N VAL A 214 -10.05 2.82 -15.42
CA VAL A 214 -9.68 3.62 -16.59
C VAL A 214 -8.28 3.24 -17.11
N GLU A 215 -7.32 3.01 -16.22
CA GLU A 215 -5.96 2.60 -16.58
C GLU A 215 -5.95 1.23 -17.26
N LEU A 216 -6.70 0.23 -16.74
CA LEU A 216 -6.85 -1.08 -17.40
C LEU A 216 -7.52 -0.97 -18.78
N LEU A 217 -8.49 -0.07 -18.94
CA LEU A 217 -9.11 0.18 -20.24
C LEU A 217 -8.11 0.72 -21.27
N LYS A 218 -7.17 1.58 -20.87
CA LYS A 218 -6.06 2.05 -21.73
C LYS A 218 -5.19 0.88 -22.19
N LEU A 219 -4.98 -0.12 -21.34
CA LEU A 219 -4.26 -1.36 -21.66
C LEU A 219 -5.11 -2.37 -22.46
N LYS A 220 -6.36 -2.01 -22.82
CA LYS A 220 -7.33 -2.85 -23.54
C LYS A 220 -7.80 -4.08 -22.73
N ILE A 221 -7.80 -3.97 -21.41
CA ILE A 221 -8.34 -4.98 -20.49
C ILE A 221 -9.76 -4.54 -20.12
N THR A 222 -10.76 -5.21 -20.69
CA THR A 222 -12.16 -4.77 -20.65
C THR A 222 -13.08 -5.65 -19.82
N SER A 223 -12.68 -6.89 -19.48
CA SER A 223 -13.46 -7.77 -18.60
C SER A 223 -13.24 -7.39 -17.14
N GLN A 224 -14.18 -6.62 -16.58
CA GLN A 224 -14.06 -6.03 -15.26
C GLN A 224 -15.35 -6.19 -14.47
N GLU A 225 -15.24 -6.46 -13.18
CA GLU A 225 -16.34 -6.54 -12.21
C GLU A 225 -15.99 -5.78 -10.94
N LEU A 226 -17.02 -5.33 -10.20
CA LEU A 226 -16.87 -4.61 -8.96
C LEU A 226 -17.59 -5.34 -7.82
N ILE A 227 -16.91 -5.51 -6.68
CA ILE A 227 -17.50 -5.99 -5.44
C ILE A 227 -17.50 -4.83 -4.43
N ILE A 228 -18.69 -4.44 -3.98
CA ILE A 228 -18.84 -3.50 -2.87
C ILE A 228 -18.99 -4.31 -1.60
N ASN A 229 -17.94 -4.29 -0.79
CA ASN A 229 -17.86 -5.06 0.45
C ASN A 229 -18.13 -4.17 1.68
N GLY A 230 -18.69 -4.76 2.73
CA GLY A 230 -18.85 -4.09 4.02
C GLY A 230 -20.07 -3.19 4.12
N ILE A 231 -21.14 -3.52 3.39
CA ILE A 231 -22.44 -2.85 3.51
C ILE A 231 -23.06 -3.26 4.83
N TYR A 232 -23.51 -2.31 5.64
CA TYR A 232 -24.24 -2.62 6.86
C TYR A 232 -25.58 -3.31 6.52
N PRO A 233 -25.91 -4.47 7.12
CA PRO A 233 -27.23 -5.04 6.99
C PRO A 233 -28.28 -4.05 7.54
N GLN A 234 -29.38 -3.87 6.81
CA GLN A 234 -30.37 -2.85 7.17
C GLN A 234 -31.06 -3.13 8.51
N ASP A 235 -31.31 -4.40 8.80
CA ASP A 235 -32.00 -4.86 10.01
C ASP A 235 -31.21 -4.63 11.30
N VAL A 236 -29.86 -4.53 11.21
CA VAL A 236 -29.00 -4.25 12.36
C VAL A 236 -28.80 -2.76 12.61
N CYS A 237 -29.20 -1.89 11.67
CA CYS A 237 -29.10 -0.44 11.79
C CYS A 237 -30.32 0.16 12.52
N ASN A 238 -30.52 -0.23 13.79
CA ASN A 238 -31.70 0.09 14.59
C ASN A 238 -31.49 1.23 15.62
N ASN A 239 -30.32 1.83 15.67
CA ASN A 239 -30.03 3.00 16.46
C ASN A 239 -29.67 4.20 15.58
N PRO A 240 -29.79 5.46 16.05
CA PRO A 240 -29.54 6.65 15.24
C PRO A 240 -28.15 6.69 14.62
N PHE A 241 -27.11 6.24 15.34
CA PHE A 241 -25.72 6.21 14.89
C PHE A 241 -25.56 5.27 13.68
N MET A 242 -26.01 4.02 13.81
CA MET A 242 -25.90 3.04 12.72
C MET A 242 -26.77 3.42 11.53
N LEU A 243 -27.96 3.99 11.77
CA LEU A 243 -28.80 4.54 10.71
C LEU A 243 -28.11 5.66 9.93
N ALA A 244 -27.36 6.55 10.60
CA ALA A 244 -26.60 7.61 9.93
C ALA A 244 -25.48 7.03 9.04
N ARG A 245 -24.73 6.07 9.55
CA ARG A 245 -23.71 5.39 8.76
C ARG A 245 -24.30 4.60 7.59
N PHE A 246 -25.41 3.93 7.82
CA PHE A 246 -26.12 3.22 6.75
C PHE A 246 -26.62 4.21 5.68
N ALA A 247 -27.24 5.33 6.07
CA ALA A 247 -27.68 6.36 5.14
C ALA A 247 -26.53 6.89 4.27
N LYS A 248 -25.36 7.12 4.89
CA LYS A 248 -24.14 7.53 4.17
C LYS A 248 -23.70 6.50 3.14
N GLN A 249 -23.73 5.21 3.50
CA GLN A 249 -23.43 4.14 2.53
C GLN A 249 -24.43 4.12 1.37
N GLN A 250 -25.72 4.40 1.62
CA GLN A 250 -26.71 4.47 0.55
C GLN A 250 -26.43 5.60 -0.44
N GLU A 251 -25.96 6.77 0.04
CA GLU A 251 -25.50 7.86 -0.82
C GLU A 251 -24.32 7.42 -1.71
N PHE A 252 -23.35 6.70 -1.15
CA PHE A 252 -22.23 6.16 -1.92
C PHE A 252 -22.67 5.09 -2.93
N LEU A 253 -23.61 4.23 -2.59
CA LEU A 253 -24.16 3.25 -3.53
C LEU A 253 -24.83 3.92 -4.73
N GLU A 254 -25.53 5.05 -4.51
CA GLU A 254 -26.09 5.85 -5.60
C GLU A 254 -25.00 6.46 -6.50
N ILE A 255 -23.94 7.01 -5.89
CA ILE A 255 -22.77 7.54 -6.63
C ILE A 255 -22.13 6.42 -7.47
N ILE A 256 -21.87 5.25 -6.88
CA ILE A 256 -21.27 4.11 -7.55
C ILE A 256 -22.13 3.62 -8.71
N LYS A 257 -23.46 3.52 -8.51
CA LYS A 257 -24.42 3.10 -9.52
C LYS A 257 -24.41 4.00 -10.76
N ASN A 258 -24.23 5.31 -10.54
CA ASN A 258 -24.18 6.29 -11.62
C ASN A 258 -22.79 6.40 -12.28
N LYS A 259 -21.73 6.03 -11.56
CA LYS A 259 -20.35 6.20 -12.00
C LYS A 259 -19.81 5.03 -12.80
N PHE A 260 -20.19 3.80 -12.45
CA PHE A 260 -19.64 2.59 -13.06
C PHE A 260 -20.66 1.83 -13.89
N SER A 261 -20.28 1.48 -15.13
CA SER A 261 -21.10 0.72 -16.07
C SER A 261 -20.80 -0.78 -16.07
N ILE A 262 -19.91 -1.25 -15.20
CA ILE A 262 -19.52 -2.67 -15.09
C ILE A 262 -20.44 -3.43 -14.12
N PRO A 263 -20.47 -4.77 -14.15
CA PRO A 263 -21.22 -5.56 -13.18
C PRO A 263 -20.79 -5.29 -11.74
N ILE A 264 -21.76 -5.04 -10.84
CA ILE A 264 -21.51 -4.69 -9.44
C ILE A 264 -22.23 -5.63 -8.50
N THR A 265 -21.49 -6.23 -7.59
CA THR A 265 -21.98 -7.16 -6.56
C THR A 265 -21.90 -6.51 -5.18
N LEU A 266 -22.94 -6.67 -4.37
CA LEU A 266 -23.03 -6.14 -3.02
C LEU A 266 -22.80 -7.23 -1.99
N ILE A 267 -21.91 -7.00 -1.03
CA ILE A 267 -21.60 -7.91 0.09
C ILE A 267 -21.77 -7.18 1.41
N GLU A 268 -22.65 -7.71 2.25
CA GLU A 268 -22.87 -7.18 3.59
C GLU A 268 -21.70 -7.49 4.53
N LEU A 269 -21.48 -6.59 5.47
CA LEU A 269 -20.50 -6.73 6.54
C LEU A 269 -20.92 -7.86 7.48
N GLU A 270 -20.07 -8.85 7.67
CA GLU A 270 -20.32 -9.93 8.64
C GLU A 270 -20.09 -9.44 10.08
N ALA A 271 -20.79 -10.03 11.04
CA ALA A 271 -20.64 -9.69 12.47
C ALA A 271 -19.26 -10.07 13.01
N GLY A 272 -18.71 -11.18 12.56
CA GLY A 272 -17.37 -11.68 12.92
C GLY A 272 -16.36 -11.56 11.78
N GLU A 273 -15.15 -11.95 12.08
CA GLU A 273 -14.05 -12.03 11.10
C GLU A 273 -14.27 -13.21 10.14
N ILE A 274 -13.92 -13.00 8.88
CA ILE A 274 -13.99 -14.06 7.84
C ILE A 274 -12.61 -14.71 7.76
N LYS A 275 -12.41 -15.74 8.58
CA LYS A 275 -11.16 -16.49 8.72
C LYS A 275 -11.45 -17.97 8.90
N GLY A 276 -10.59 -18.83 8.34
CA GLY A 276 -10.73 -20.26 8.36
C GLY A 276 -11.78 -20.80 7.39
N GLU A 277 -11.73 -22.10 7.15
CA GLU A 277 -12.49 -22.80 6.10
C GLU A 277 -13.99 -22.50 6.11
N LYS A 278 -14.63 -22.65 7.26
CA LYS A 278 -16.11 -22.52 7.37
C LYS A 278 -16.60 -21.13 6.97
N SER A 279 -15.91 -20.09 7.43
CA SER A 279 -16.26 -18.69 7.13
C SER A 279 -16.03 -18.37 5.66
N LEU A 280 -14.94 -18.87 5.10
CA LEU A 280 -14.59 -18.70 3.69
C LEU A 280 -15.57 -19.41 2.76
N ILE A 281 -15.99 -20.66 3.08
CA ILE A 281 -17.02 -21.39 2.32
C ILE A 281 -18.35 -20.62 2.35
N LYS A 282 -18.77 -20.15 3.53
CA LYS A 282 -20.00 -19.35 3.67
C LYS A 282 -19.93 -18.09 2.80
N MET A 283 -18.81 -17.36 2.88
CA MET A 283 -18.61 -16.15 2.09
C MET A 283 -18.51 -16.43 0.60
N GLY A 284 -17.84 -17.50 0.18
CA GLY A 284 -17.78 -17.92 -1.23
C GLY A 284 -19.15 -18.21 -1.83
N LYS A 285 -20.00 -18.93 -1.10
CA LYS A 285 -21.40 -19.15 -1.52
C LYS A 285 -22.19 -17.83 -1.56
N LYS A 286 -22.04 -16.98 -0.54
CA LYS A 286 -22.69 -15.66 -0.51
C LYS A 286 -22.28 -14.85 -1.74
N LEU A 287 -20.98 -14.83 -2.10
CA LEU A 287 -20.44 -14.05 -3.20
C LEU A 287 -20.92 -14.55 -4.58
N HIS A 288 -20.90 -15.87 -4.81
CA HIS A 288 -21.14 -16.43 -6.15
C HIS A 288 -22.58 -16.89 -6.40
N GLU A 289 -23.34 -17.23 -5.36
CA GLU A 289 -24.70 -17.79 -5.52
C GLU A 289 -25.79 -16.86 -5.00
N GLN A 290 -25.52 -16.04 -3.96
CA GLN A 290 -26.55 -15.34 -3.19
C GLN A 290 -26.41 -13.81 -3.22
N ALA A 291 -25.32 -13.29 -3.76
CA ALA A 291 -25.02 -11.86 -3.68
C ALA A 291 -25.99 -11.02 -4.51
N LEU A 292 -26.46 -9.96 -3.90
CA LEU A 292 -27.30 -8.97 -4.54
C LEU A 292 -26.50 -8.16 -5.57
N LYS A 293 -27.04 -8.00 -6.77
CA LYS A 293 -26.46 -7.13 -7.79
C LYS A 293 -26.97 -5.70 -7.62
N LEU A 294 -26.09 -4.71 -7.72
CA LEU A 294 -26.46 -3.30 -7.50
C LEU A 294 -27.55 -2.82 -8.48
N LYS A 295 -27.61 -3.38 -9.70
CA LYS A 295 -28.69 -3.07 -10.66
C LYS A 295 -30.08 -3.40 -10.15
N ASP A 296 -30.19 -4.43 -9.28
CA ASP A 296 -31.45 -4.92 -8.69
C ASP A 296 -31.70 -4.29 -7.30
N TYR A 297 -30.75 -3.48 -6.79
CA TYR A 297 -30.84 -2.79 -5.51
C TYR A 297 -31.26 -1.33 -5.69
N GLN A 298 -32.13 -0.88 -4.80
CA GLN A 298 -32.57 0.51 -4.75
C GLN A 298 -32.04 1.15 -3.45
N PRO A 299 -31.06 2.08 -3.56
CA PRO A 299 -30.58 2.81 -2.40
C PRO A 299 -31.71 3.54 -1.67
N VAL A 300 -31.72 3.45 -0.36
CA VAL A 300 -32.76 4.04 0.50
C VAL A 300 -32.35 5.44 0.93
N LYS A 301 -33.20 6.43 0.71
CA LYS A 301 -32.99 7.79 1.23
C LYS A 301 -33.49 7.86 2.67
N ILE A 302 -32.57 8.11 3.61
CA ILE A 302 -32.86 8.22 5.04
C ILE A 302 -32.40 9.62 5.49
N THR A 303 -33.32 10.38 6.07
CA THR A 303 -33.00 11.67 6.68
C THR A 303 -32.80 11.47 8.18
N ILE A 304 -31.68 11.89 8.72
CA ILE A 304 -31.31 11.71 10.13
C ILE A 304 -30.99 13.04 10.76
N ASP A 305 -31.53 13.23 11.97
CA ASP A 305 -31.19 14.35 12.82
C ASP A 305 -29.83 14.07 13.51
N LYS A 306 -28.79 14.67 12.98
CA LYS A 306 -27.41 14.50 13.51
C LYS A 306 -27.17 15.24 14.83
N SER A 307 -28.08 16.09 15.28
CA SER A 307 -27.94 16.84 16.55
C SER A 307 -28.01 15.94 17.80
N LYS A 308 -28.45 14.70 17.64
CA LYS A 308 -28.63 13.73 18.74
C LYS A 308 -27.40 12.87 19.05
N PHE A 309 -26.31 13.06 18.32
CA PHE A 309 -25.07 12.31 18.59
C PHE A 309 -24.27 13.01 19.69
N VAL A 310 -24.26 12.40 20.85
CA VAL A 310 -23.36 12.79 21.94
C VAL A 310 -22.04 12.08 21.72
N LEU A 311 -20.96 12.85 21.60
CA LEU A 311 -19.60 12.31 21.60
C LEU A 311 -19.31 11.67 22.95
N ASP A 312 -18.61 10.54 22.95
CA ASP A 312 -18.03 9.97 24.17
C ASP A 312 -17.11 11.02 24.83
N SER A 313 -16.91 10.91 26.13
CA SER A 313 -16.12 11.88 26.88
C SER A 313 -14.70 12.00 26.31
N ILE A 314 -14.26 13.23 26.03
CA ILE A 314 -12.89 13.52 25.63
C ILE A 314 -11.94 13.11 26.76
N PRO A 315 -10.89 12.30 26.49
CA PRO A 315 -9.94 11.91 27.52
C PRO A 315 -9.16 13.13 28.02
N LYS A 316 -8.62 13.02 29.24
CA LYS A 316 -7.62 13.98 29.70
C LYS A 316 -6.31 13.77 28.96
N VAL A 317 -5.57 14.86 28.77
CA VAL A 317 -4.22 14.79 28.14
C VAL A 317 -3.35 13.84 28.97
N ASP A 318 -2.80 12.82 28.32
CA ASP A 318 -1.74 12.00 28.88
C ASP A 318 -0.39 12.64 28.55
N GLU A 319 0.31 13.12 29.57
CA GLU A 319 1.60 13.81 29.40
C GLU A 319 2.67 12.91 28.76
N LYS A 320 2.62 11.58 28.93
CA LYS A 320 3.54 10.66 28.27
C LYS A 320 3.29 10.62 26.76
N ILE A 321 2.01 10.53 26.36
CA ILE A 321 1.63 10.58 24.96
C ILE A 321 2.00 11.93 24.34
N LYS A 322 1.72 13.02 25.05
CA LYS A 322 2.05 14.37 24.61
C LYS A 322 3.55 14.51 24.34
N GLN A 323 4.42 13.98 25.22
CA GLN A 323 5.87 14.02 25.04
C GLN A 323 6.36 13.29 23.77
N LEU A 324 5.60 12.32 23.29
CA LEU A 324 5.89 11.63 22.02
C LEU A 324 5.55 12.49 20.80
N LEU A 325 4.70 13.50 20.93
CA LEU A 325 4.16 14.26 19.81
C LEU A 325 4.73 15.67 19.66
N ILE A 326 5.27 16.24 20.73
CA ILE A 326 5.80 17.61 20.72
C ILE A 326 7.34 17.62 20.82
N PRO A 327 7.98 18.73 20.40
CA PRO A 327 9.42 18.94 20.55
C PRO A 327 9.90 18.77 21.98
N GLN A 328 11.02 18.08 22.17
CA GLN A 328 11.68 17.88 23.46
C GLN A 328 13.10 18.45 23.41
N ASN A 329 13.55 19.10 24.49
CA ASN A 329 14.94 19.59 24.64
C ASN A 329 15.43 20.46 23.47
N ASN A 330 14.58 21.32 22.93
CA ASN A 330 14.84 22.16 21.75
C ASN A 330 15.18 21.38 20.47
N LYS A 331 14.93 20.08 20.44
CA LYS A 331 15.05 19.27 19.24
C LYS A 331 13.71 19.22 18.51
N ARG A 332 13.75 19.30 17.18
CA ARG A 332 12.58 19.10 16.32
C ARG A 332 11.95 17.71 16.56
N ARG A 333 10.64 17.59 16.39
CA ARG A 333 9.92 16.33 16.42
C ARG A 333 9.51 15.88 15.02
N THR A 334 9.83 14.66 14.66
CA THR A 334 9.37 14.01 13.43
C THR A 334 8.46 12.85 13.79
N ILE A 335 7.28 12.77 13.18
CA ILE A 335 6.28 11.75 13.50
C ILE A 335 5.93 11.02 12.22
N PHE A 336 6.05 9.69 12.22
CA PHE A 336 5.67 8.83 11.11
C PHE A 336 4.42 8.06 11.46
N PHE A 337 3.41 8.12 10.58
CA PHE A 337 2.23 7.27 10.65
C PHE A 337 2.32 6.16 9.60
N ALA A 338 2.47 4.93 10.06
CA ALA A 338 2.49 3.72 9.25
C ALA A 338 1.27 2.83 9.53
N GLY A 339 1.06 1.82 8.74
CA GLY A 339 -0.02 0.83 8.88
C GLY A 339 -0.61 0.41 7.54
N LYS A 340 -1.41 -0.63 7.55
CA LYS A 340 -2.11 -1.14 6.36
C LYS A 340 -2.92 -0.05 5.65
N GLY A 341 -3.13 -0.19 4.35
CA GLY A 341 -4.08 0.68 3.66
C GLY A 341 -5.48 0.62 4.29
N GLY A 342 -6.21 1.75 4.30
CA GLY A 342 -7.59 1.84 4.77
C GLY A 342 -7.79 1.83 6.29
N VAL A 343 -6.73 1.83 7.10
CA VAL A 343 -6.84 1.89 8.57
C VAL A 343 -7.09 3.30 9.11
N GLY A 344 -7.06 4.33 8.24
CA GLY A 344 -7.31 5.71 8.61
C GLY A 344 -6.03 6.52 8.91
N LYS A 345 -4.85 6.10 8.42
CA LYS A 345 -3.57 6.80 8.61
C LYS A 345 -3.64 8.30 8.33
N THR A 346 -4.06 8.67 7.13
CA THR A 346 -4.14 10.07 6.68
C THR A 346 -5.02 10.91 7.60
N SER A 347 -6.18 10.37 8.01
CA SER A 347 -7.09 11.07 8.92
C SER A 347 -6.49 11.24 10.32
N VAL A 348 -5.81 10.21 10.84
CA VAL A 348 -5.12 10.27 12.14
C VAL A 348 -3.94 11.24 12.07
N ALA A 349 -3.12 11.17 11.01
CA ALA A 349 -2.00 12.09 10.79
C ALA A 349 -2.47 13.56 10.71
N ALA A 350 -3.57 13.81 9.97
CA ALA A 350 -4.16 15.15 9.86
C ALA A 350 -4.71 15.64 11.20
N ALA A 351 -5.42 14.80 11.96
CA ALA A 351 -5.92 15.12 13.29
C ALA A 351 -4.77 15.41 14.28
N THR A 352 -3.69 14.61 14.21
CA THR A 352 -2.48 14.81 15.03
C THR A 352 -1.78 16.12 14.67
N GLY A 353 -1.61 16.40 13.37
CA GLY A 353 -1.00 17.64 12.91
C GLY A 353 -1.76 18.88 13.38
N LEU A 354 -3.10 18.85 13.31
CA LEU A 354 -3.96 19.92 13.83
C LEU A 354 -3.82 20.06 15.35
N TRP A 355 -3.88 18.97 16.10
CA TRP A 355 -3.74 18.99 17.55
C TRP A 355 -2.40 19.59 17.99
N ILE A 356 -1.29 19.24 17.31
CA ILE A 356 0.05 19.78 17.60
C ILE A 356 0.12 21.26 17.26
N ALA A 357 -0.45 21.68 16.13
CA ALA A 357 -0.49 23.08 15.73
C ALA A 357 -1.27 23.95 16.75
N GLU A 358 -2.33 23.41 17.35
CA GLU A 358 -3.07 24.06 18.44
C GLU A 358 -2.28 24.14 19.75
N GLN A 359 -1.32 23.26 19.97
CA GLN A 359 -0.34 23.40 21.07
C GLN A 359 0.67 24.54 20.82
N GLY A 360 0.62 25.18 19.65
CA GLY A 360 1.43 26.33 19.27
C GLY A 360 2.69 26.02 18.47
N TYR A 361 2.92 24.76 18.10
CA TYR A 361 4.11 24.37 17.35
C TYR A 361 3.90 24.52 15.83
N LYS A 362 4.91 25.07 15.16
CA LYS A 362 4.92 25.20 13.70
C LYS A 362 5.05 23.82 13.04
N THR A 363 3.95 23.33 12.50
CA THR A 363 3.79 21.94 12.06
C THR A 363 3.66 21.84 10.54
N LEU A 364 4.38 20.89 9.93
CA LEU A 364 4.21 20.47 8.55
C LEU A 364 3.61 19.07 8.51
N LEU A 365 2.48 18.92 7.85
CA LEU A 365 1.92 17.62 7.47
C LEU A 365 2.31 17.30 6.04
N LEU A 366 3.05 16.22 5.85
CA LEU A 366 3.52 15.77 4.55
C LEU A 366 2.99 14.37 4.25
N THR A 367 2.38 14.18 3.08
CA THR A 367 2.05 12.84 2.62
C THR A 367 3.03 12.34 1.56
N THR A 368 3.47 11.09 1.71
CA THR A 368 4.25 10.36 0.72
C THR A 368 3.38 9.40 -0.11
N ASP A 369 2.09 9.28 0.21
CA ASP A 369 1.13 8.49 -0.58
C ASP A 369 0.66 9.33 -1.78
N PRO A 370 1.02 8.97 -3.03
CA PRO A 370 0.58 9.71 -4.22
C PRO A 370 -0.94 9.71 -4.40
N ALA A 371 -1.62 8.75 -3.79
CA ALA A 371 -3.07 8.65 -3.76
C ALA A 371 -3.69 9.27 -2.49
N SER A 372 -2.96 10.12 -1.81
CA SER A 372 -3.43 10.81 -0.60
C SER A 372 -4.59 11.76 -0.90
N HIS A 373 -5.52 11.78 0.03
CA HIS A 373 -6.72 12.62 -0.02
C HIS A 373 -6.64 13.84 0.90
N LEU A 374 -5.43 14.35 1.20
CA LEU A 374 -5.26 15.52 2.05
C LEU A 374 -6.06 16.73 1.56
N SER A 375 -6.12 16.95 0.24
CA SER A 375 -6.93 18.04 -0.34
C SER A 375 -8.42 17.90 -0.01
N GLN A 376 -8.95 16.67 -0.01
CA GLN A 376 -10.35 16.40 0.33
C GLN A 376 -10.58 16.51 1.85
N ILE A 377 -9.64 16.01 2.65
CA ILE A 377 -9.71 16.02 4.12
C ILE A 377 -9.73 17.47 4.65
N PHE A 378 -8.91 18.35 4.07
CA PHE A 378 -8.85 19.77 4.45
C PHE A 378 -9.79 20.68 3.65
N GLU A 379 -10.51 20.14 2.65
CA GLU A 379 -11.34 20.91 1.73
C GLU A 379 -10.56 22.08 1.09
N GLN A 380 -9.26 21.84 0.80
CA GLN A 380 -8.31 22.80 0.28
C GLN A 380 -7.29 22.08 -0.61
N ASP A 381 -6.86 22.72 -1.70
CA ASP A 381 -5.80 22.15 -2.55
C ASP A 381 -4.48 22.06 -1.79
N VAL A 382 -3.94 20.85 -1.70
CA VAL A 382 -2.63 20.54 -1.12
C VAL A 382 -1.72 20.07 -2.25
N ASN A 383 -0.69 20.86 -2.52
CA ASN A 383 0.25 20.65 -3.62
C ASN A 383 1.64 20.22 -3.10
N ASP A 384 2.64 20.24 -3.98
CA ASP A 384 4.03 19.87 -3.70
C ASP A 384 4.83 20.91 -2.90
N GLN A 385 4.25 22.11 -2.67
CA GLN A 385 4.84 23.13 -1.82
C GLN A 385 4.03 23.27 -0.52
N PRO A 386 4.70 23.44 0.65
CA PRO A 386 4.02 23.66 1.91
C PRO A 386 3.08 24.87 1.85
N ALA A 387 1.79 24.62 1.99
CA ALA A 387 0.75 25.65 2.03
C ALA A 387 0.11 25.68 3.42
N LEU A 388 -0.12 26.87 3.95
CA LEU A 388 -0.82 27.05 5.22
C LEU A 388 -2.28 26.58 5.07
N ILE A 389 -2.74 25.77 6.01
CA ILE A 389 -4.14 25.33 6.03
C ILE A 389 -5.05 26.50 6.40
N ASN A 390 -6.10 26.69 5.60
CA ASN A 390 -7.04 27.80 5.75
C ASN A 390 -7.63 27.88 7.16
N GLY A 391 -7.47 29.06 7.79
CA GLY A 391 -7.95 29.33 9.14
C GLY A 391 -7.06 28.77 10.26
N GLU A 392 -5.91 28.15 9.93
CA GLU A 392 -4.89 27.75 10.89
C GLU A 392 -3.72 28.74 10.88
N LYS A 393 -2.97 28.81 11.99
CA LYS A 393 -1.81 29.70 12.10
C LYS A 393 -0.48 28.94 12.06
N SER A 394 -0.51 27.67 12.41
CA SER A 394 0.68 26.88 12.67
C SER A 394 0.67 25.51 11.98
N LEU A 395 -0.27 25.24 11.05
CA LEU A 395 -0.32 24.01 10.29
C LEU A 395 -0.14 24.28 8.79
N TRP A 396 0.88 23.70 8.22
CA TRP A 396 1.12 23.62 6.77
C TRP A 396 0.92 22.20 6.30
N ALA A 397 0.48 22.03 5.06
CA ALA A 397 0.40 20.73 4.42
C ALA A 397 1.02 20.76 3.03
N CYS A 398 1.63 19.64 2.63
CA CYS A 398 2.08 19.40 1.25
C CYS A 398 2.07 17.91 0.94
N ARG A 399 2.24 17.59 -0.34
CA ARG A 399 2.41 16.22 -0.83
C ARG A 399 3.68 16.10 -1.67
N ILE A 400 4.29 14.95 -1.69
CA ILE A 400 5.31 14.64 -2.69
C ILE A 400 4.59 14.30 -4.01
N ASP A 401 4.91 15.06 -5.06
CA ASP A 401 4.44 14.78 -6.42
C ASP A 401 5.53 13.95 -7.14
N PRO A 402 5.29 12.65 -7.43
CA PRO A 402 6.31 11.80 -8.02
C PRO A 402 6.77 12.29 -9.39
N VAL A 403 5.85 12.80 -10.20
CA VAL A 403 6.16 13.28 -11.57
C VAL A 403 7.11 14.48 -11.53
N LYS A 404 6.83 15.44 -10.65
CA LYS A 404 7.71 16.61 -10.44
C LYS A 404 9.03 16.20 -9.81
N ALA A 405 9.00 15.32 -8.81
CA ALA A 405 10.22 14.82 -8.18
C ALA A 405 11.16 14.17 -9.21
N VAL A 406 10.63 13.31 -10.08
CA VAL A 406 11.39 12.69 -11.18
C VAL A 406 11.95 13.75 -12.14
N ALA A 407 11.16 14.73 -12.55
CA ALA A 407 11.62 15.78 -13.45
C ALA A 407 12.78 16.60 -12.84
N GLU A 408 12.65 17.00 -11.58
CA GLU A 408 13.70 17.75 -10.87
C GLU A 408 14.96 16.90 -10.65
N TYR A 409 14.81 15.64 -10.30
CA TYR A 409 15.91 14.70 -10.12
C TYR A 409 16.70 14.46 -11.40
N LYS A 410 15.99 14.21 -12.52
CA LYS A 410 16.58 14.07 -13.86
C LYS A 410 17.36 15.32 -14.28
N GLU A 411 16.75 16.49 -14.16
CA GLU A 411 17.40 17.74 -14.55
C GLU A 411 18.66 17.99 -13.72
N LYS A 412 18.64 17.74 -12.40
CA LYS A 412 19.80 17.86 -11.54
C LYS A 412 20.97 16.99 -12.03
N ILE A 413 20.72 15.70 -12.31
CA ILE A 413 21.76 14.79 -12.79
C ILE A 413 22.25 15.18 -14.18
N LEU A 414 21.35 15.56 -15.08
CA LEU A 414 21.72 15.93 -16.46
C LEU A 414 22.51 17.24 -16.52
N VAL A 415 22.22 18.21 -15.66
CA VAL A 415 23.01 19.45 -15.56
C VAL A 415 24.45 19.13 -15.16
N GLU A 416 24.67 18.23 -14.20
CA GLU A 416 26.01 17.80 -13.81
C GLU A 416 26.70 16.95 -14.89
N ALA A 417 25.95 16.03 -15.52
CA ALA A 417 26.49 15.17 -16.57
C ALA A 417 26.97 15.99 -17.78
N ARG A 418 26.23 17.03 -18.18
CA ARG A 418 26.59 17.94 -19.27
C ARG A 418 27.89 18.71 -19.03
N GLN A 419 28.30 18.88 -17.77
CA GLN A 419 29.58 19.52 -17.41
C GLN A 419 30.77 18.58 -17.44
N LYS A 420 30.55 17.26 -17.30
CA LYS A 420 31.60 16.26 -17.06
C LYS A 420 31.83 15.28 -18.21
N TYR A 421 30.80 15.03 -19.03
CA TYR A 421 30.79 13.93 -19.99
C TYR A 421 30.50 14.40 -21.42
N ASP A 422 30.89 13.58 -22.40
CA ASP A 422 30.57 13.78 -23.81
C ASP A 422 29.11 13.47 -24.15
N LYS A 423 28.69 13.80 -25.38
CA LYS A 423 27.29 13.62 -25.82
C LYS A 423 26.83 12.16 -25.78
N GLN A 424 27.69 11.19 -26.09
CA GLN A 424 27.27 9.77 -26.09
C GLN A 424 27.00 9.28 -24.69
N ARG A 425 27.85 9.68 -23.73
CA ARG A 425 27.67 9.34 -22.33
C ARG A 425 26.44 10.02 -21.70
N ILE A 426 26.14 11.26 -22.12
CA ILE A 426 24.93 11.97 -21.66
C ILE A 426 23.67 11.27 -22.15
N ILE A 427 23.61 10.80 -23.41
CA ILE A 427 22.46 10.03 -23.94
C ILE A 427 22.27 8.75 -23.13
N ALA A 428 23.33 8.02 -22.84
CA ALA A 428 23.25 6.80 -22.02
C ALA A 428 22.70 7.08 -20.60
N ILE A 429 23.16 8.16 -19.95
CA ILE A 429 22.63 8.59 -18.64
C ILE A 429 21.15 8.99 -18.74
N GLU A 430 20.75 9.70 -19.79
CA GLU A 430 19.36 10.11 -20.01
C GLU A 430 18.44 8.89 -20.22
N GLU A 431 18.91 7.86 -20.89
CA GLU A 431 18.20 6.58 -21.06
C GLU A 431 18.09 5.82 -19.73
N GLU A 432 19.17 5.75 -18.94
CA GLU A 432 19.17 5.14 -17.60
C GLU A 432 18.19 5.85 -16.65
N LEU A 433 18.12 7.17 -16.71
CA LEU A 433 17.18 7.99 -15.94
C LEU A 433 15.70 7.82 -16.36
N ASN A 434 15.41 7.15 -17.47
CA ASN A 434 14.04 6.79 -17.86
C ASN A 434 13.60 5.45 -17.26
N SER A 435 14.43 4.83 -16.42
CA SER A 435 14.07 3.60 -15.71
C SER A 435 13.03 3.84 -14.60
N PRO A 436 12.20 2.85 -14.27
CA PRO A 436 11.27 2.91 -13.15
C PRO A 436 11.94 3.24 -11.81
N CYS A 437 13.18 2.79 -11.60
CA CYS A 437 13.95 3.04 -10.38
C CYS A 437 14.18 4.54 -10.11
N THR A 438 14.19 5.37 -11.15
CA THR A 438 14.36 6.82 -11.02
C THR A 438 13.22 7.47 -10.22
N GLU A 439 12.00 6.93 -10.31
CA GLU A 439 10.86 7.45 -9.53
C GLU A 439 11.04 7.22 -8.03
N GLU A 440 11.51 6.03 -7.64
CA GLU A 440 11.79 5.72 -6.23
C GLU A 440 12.90 6.60 -5.68
N MET A 441 13.97 6.77 -6.47
CA MET A 441 15.10 7.64 -6.13
C MET A 441 14.70 9.09 -5.94
N ALA A 442 13.95 9.62 -6.89
CA ALA A 442 13.48 11.00 -6.87
C ALA A 442 12.55 11.27 -5.67
N THR A 443 11.63 10.33 -5.41
CA THR A 443 10.72 10.39 -4.27
C THR A 443 11.49 10.34 -2.95
N PHE A 444 12.50 9.49 -2.87
CA PHE A 444 13.36 9.38 -1.71
C PHE A 444 14.21 10.64 -1.47
N GLU A 445 14.79 11.24 -2.50
CA GLU A 445 15.52 12.51 -2.37
C GLU A 445 14.61 13.62 -1.82
N LYS A 446 13.37 13.70 -2.32
CA LYS A 446 12.36 14.62 -1.78
C LYS A 446 12.01 14.35 -0.32
N PHE A 447 11.87 13.08 0.04
CA PHE A 447 11.65 12.69 1.44
C PHE A 447 12.78 13.22 2.33
N ILE A 448 14.06 13.04 1.94
CA ILE A 448 15.23 13.56 2.67
C ILE A 448 15.17 15.08 2.77
N ASP A 449 14.86 15.78 1.67
CA ASP A 449 14.75 17.22 1.64
C ASP A 449 13.75 17.72 2.69
N PHE A 450 12.58 17.10 2.79
CA PHE A 450 11.59 17.45 3.81
C PHE A 450 11.99 17.01 5.22
N ALA A 451 12.55 15.81 5.37
CA ALA A 451 12.97 15.27 6.65
C ALA A 451 14.10 16.10 7.30
N THR A 452 14.94 16.77 6.51
CA THR A 452 16.04 17.61 6.99
C THR A 452 15.69 19.12 7.11
N ARG A 453 14.46 19.53 6.77
CA ARG A 453 14.00 20.94 6.88
C ARG A 453 14.07 21.45 8.32
N LYS A 454 14.55 22.68 8.49
CA LYS A 454 14.74 23.31 9.82
C LYS A 454 13.72 24.42 10.11
N ASP A 455 12.85 24.74 9.16
CA ASP A 455 11.87 25.82 9.27
C ASP A 455 10.54 25.39 9.95
N PHE A 456 10.41 24.11 10.31
CA PHE A 456 9.30 23.54 11.07
C PHE A 456 9.79 22.92 12.37
N GLU A 457 8.99 23.06 13.44
CA GLU A 457 9.27 22.48 14.76
C GLU A 457 8.79 21.02 14.82
N VAL A 458 7.71 20.71 14.10
CA VAL A 458 7.18 19.35 13.98
C VAL A 458 6.92 19.02 12.51
N ILE A 459 7.32 17.81 12.09
CA ILE A 459 6.99 17.28 10.77
C ILE A 459 6.23 15.97 10.98
N VAL A 460 5.02 15.90 10.44
CA VAL A 460 4.16 14.72 10.48
C VAL A 460 4.15 14.09 9.09
N PHE A 461 4.64 12.87 8.99
CA PHE A 461 4.63 12.07 7.76
C PHE A 461 3.41 11.14 7.75
N ASP A 462 2.49 11.38 6.82
CA ASP A 462 1.49 10.43 6.41
C ASP A 462 2.09 9.52 5.34
N THR A 463 2.46 8.31 5.72
CA THR A 463 3.22 7.43 4.82
C THR A 463 2.31 6.56 3.95
N ALA A 464 2.83 6.11 2.81
CA ALA A 464 2.23 5.05 2.03
C ALA A 464 2.04 3.76 2.88
N PRO A 465 1.28 2.75 2.43
CA PRO A 465 1.13 1.49 3.16
C PRO A 465 2.47 0.84 3.51
N THR A 466 2.51 0.11 4.61
CA THR A 466 3.71 -0.36 5.34
C THR A 466 4.90 -0.82 4.50
N GLY A 467 4.70 -1.65 3.47
CA GLY A 467 5.80 -2.16 2.64
C GLY A 467 6.62 -1.07 1.92
N HIS A 468 5.97 -0.01 1.43
CA HIS A 468 6.69 1.12 0.78
C HIS A 468 7.42 2.01 1.79
N THR A 469 6.83 2.21 2.95
CA THR A 469 7.43 3.03 4.00
C THR A 469 8.70 2.37 4.52
N LEU A 470 8.64 1.06 4.75
CA LEU A 470 9.80 0.27 5.16
C LEU A 470 10.90 0.38 4.12
N ARG A 471 10.59 0.15 2.85
CA ARG A 471 11.55 0.27 1.75
C ARG A 471 12.18 1.66 1.65
N LEU A 472 11.39 2.74 1.81
CA LEU A 472 11.92 4.11 1.85
C LEU A 472 12.86 4.35 3.03
N LEU A 473 12.67 3.68 4.16
CA LEU A 473 13.53 3.82 5.34
C LEU A 473 14.75 2.89 5.30
N GLU A 474 14.70 1.79 4.56
CA GLU A 474 15.82 0.87 4.31
C GLU A 474 16.78 1.40 3.25
N LEU A 475 16.27 2.11 2.24
CA LEU A 475 17.06 2.69 1.16
C LEU A 475 18.32 3.44 1.62
N PRO A 476 18.31 4.31 2.66
CA PRO A 476 19.51 4.98 3.13
C PRO A 476 20.61 4.02 3.58
N VAL A 477 20.23 2.92 4.23
CA VAL A 477 21.16 1.90 4.74
C VAL A 477 21.79 1.14 3.59
N ASP A 478 20.99 0.69 2.64
CA ASP A 478 21.44 -0.08 1.49
C ASP A 478 22.26 0.76 0.51
N TRP A 479 21.85 2.01 0.29
CA TRP A 479 22.58 2.95 -0.56
C TRP A 479 23.92 3.39 0.02
N SER A 480 24.00 3.56 1.33
CA SER A 480 25.30 3.82 1.97
C SER A 480 26.28 2.69 1.70
N LYS A 481 25.82 1.43 1.76
CA LYS A 481 26.62 0.25 1.40
C LYS A 481 27.00 0.23 -0.09
N GLN A 482 26.06 0.53 -1.00
CA GLN A 482 26.34 0.55 -2.44
C GLN A 482 27.30 1.67 -2.86
N ILE A 483 27.20 2.86 -2.25
CA ILE A 483 28.17 3.95 -2.49
C ILE A 483 29.56 3.52 -1.97
N GLU A 484 29.66 2.82 -0.85
CA GLU A 484 30.93 2.27 -0.36
C GLU A 484 31.55 1.26 -1.34
N ILE A 485 30.74 0.37 -1.91
CA ILE A 485 31.18 -0.63 -2.90
C ILE A 485 31.63 0.06 -4.20
N LYS A 486 30.88 1.04 -4.72
CA LYS A 486 31.28 1.85 -5.91
C LYS A 486 32.59 2.60 -5.68
N THR A 487 32.85 3.06 -4.48
CA THR A 487 34.08 3.77 -4.11
C THR A 487 35.30 2.83 -4.11
N PHE A 488 35.09 1.54 -3.85
CA PHE A 488 36.14 0.52 -3.94
C PHE A 488 36.49 0.12 -5.38
N SER A 489 35.55 0.23 -6.32
CA SER A 489 35.69 -0.27 -7.69
C SER A 489 36.05 0.79 -8.74
N SER A 490 35.94 2.11 -8.48
CA SER A 490 36.24 3.16 -9.47
C SER A 490 36.71 4.49 -8.83
N THR A 491 37.81 5.00 -9.29
CA THR A 491 38.30 6.41 -9.22
C THR A 491 37.70 7.33 -8.15
N GLY A 492 37.88 7.05 -6.87
CA GLY A 492 37.78 8.03 -5.78
C GLY A 492 36.38 8.61 -5.51
N GLU A 493 36.07 8.73 -4.24
CA GLU A 493 34.83 9.33 -3.72
C GLU A 493 34.65 10.79 -4.19
N THR A 494 33.55 11.12 -4.85
CA THR A 494 33.27 12.50 -5.28
C THR A 494 32.78 13.35 -4.10
N GLU A 495 32.87 14.67 -4.19
CA GLU A 495 32.30 15.57 -3.16
C GLU A 495 30.77 15.41 -3.03
N ILE A 496 30.09 15.04 -4.11
CA ILE A 496 28.64 14.77 -4.11
C ILE A 496 28.31 13.50 -3.35
N ASP A 497 29.11 12.45 -3.53
CA ASP A 497 28.93 11.20 -2.79
C ASP A 497 29.08 11.44 -1.28
N LYS A 498 30.03 12.28 -0.87
CA LYS A 498 30.24 12.67 0.53
C LYS A 498 29.04 13.43 1.10
N ILE A 499 28.51 14.41 0.34
CA ILE A 499 27.34 15.21 0.75
C ILE A 499 26.12 14.29 0.88
N THR A 500 25.91 13.41 -0.07
CA THR A 500 24.78 12.47 -0.09
C THR A 500 24.87 11.49 1.08
N LYS A 501 26.03 10.90 1.33
CA LYS A 501 26.28 10.04 2.50
C LYS A 501 26.03 10.77 3.82
N SER A 502 26.49 12.02 3.93
CA SER A 502 26.28 12.83 5.13
C SER A 502 24.80 13.08 5.40
N ARG A 503 24.02 13.37 4.35
CA ARG A 503 22.57 13.59 4.46
C ARG A 503 21.81 12.30 4.80
N PHE A 504 22.20 11.18 4.22
CA PHE A 504 21.63 9.87 4.55
C PHE A 504 21.89 9.53 6.03
N LYS A 505 23.11 9.73 6.47
CA LYS A 505 23.47 9.52 7.89
C LYS A 505 22.66 10.42 8.82
N GLU A 506 22.49 11.70 8.50
CA GLU A 506 21.67 12.63 9.29
C GLU A 506 20.22 12.12 9.42
N VAL A 507 19.62 11.59 8.34
CA VAL A 507 18.26 11.05 8.35
C VAL A 507 18.18 9.75 9.14
N ILE A 508 19.14 8.82 8.98
CA ILE A 508 19.19 7.57 9.75
C ILE A 508 19.32 7.88 11.25
N ASP A 509 20.27 8.72 11.62
CA ASP A 509 20.50 9.11 13.01
C ASP A 509 19.24 9.78 13.61
N MET A 510 18.53 10.60 12.83
CA MET A 510 17.27 11.22 13.23
C MET A 510 16.16 10.20 13.44
N ILE A 511 15.98 9.26 12.50
CA ILE A 511 14.90 8.25 12.56
C ILE A 511 15.10 7.30 13.74
N GLN A 512 16.35 6.95 14.07
CA GLN A 512 16.70 6.08 15.19
C GLN A 512 16.67 6.80 16.56
N ASP A 513 16.70 8.14 16.59
CA ASP A 513 16.67 8.90 17.86
C ASP A 513 15.24 9.03 18.38
N ILE A 514 14.87 8.25 19.39
CA ILE A 514 13.56 8.28 20.05
C ILE A 514 13.18 9.67 20.62
N ASN A 515 14.16 10.53 20.90
CA ASN A 515 13.93 11.89 21.36
C ASN A 515 13.57 12.85 20.23
N GLN A 516 13.79 12.48 18.97
CA GLN A 516 13.49 13.27 17.79
C GLN A 516 12.37 12.65 16.95
N THR A 517 12.26 11.32 16.95
CA THR A 517 11.31 10.61 16.10
C THR A 517 10.30 9.82 16.91
N THR A 518 9.05 9.89 16.50
CA THR A 518 7.96 9.03 16.92
C THR A 518 7.49 8.20 15.74
N PHE A 519 7.64 6.89 15.84
CA PHE A 519 7.07 5.99 14.85
C PHE A 519 5.76 5.43 15.37
N SER A 520 4.64 5.75 14.69
CA SER A 520 3.29 5.40 15.09
C SER A 520 2.65 4.44 14.09
N PHE A 521 2.05 3.37 14.58
CA PHE A 521 1.22 2.48 13.76
C PHE A 521 -0.26 2.69 13.99
N VAL A 522 -1.00 2.89 12.89
CA VAL A 522 -2.46 2.96 12.90
C VAL A 522 -3.02 1.63 12.45
N MET A 523 -3.93 1.07 13.21
CA MET A 523 -4.61 -0.19 12.91
C MET A 523 -6.03 -0.19 13.50
N TYR A 524 -6.88 -1.06 13.03
CA TYR A 524 -8.14 -1.36 13.70
C TYR A 524 -8.08 -2.78 14.31
N PRO A 525 -8.83 -3.07 15.37
CA PRO A 525 -8.70 -4.31 16.14
C PRO A 525 -9.33 -5.49 15.39
N GLU A 526 -8.60 -6.00 14.41
CA GLU A 526 -8.83 -7.22 13.66
C GLU A 526 -7.49 -7.92 13.40
N SER A 527 -7.48 -9.24 13.16
CA SER A 527 -6.27 -10.05 13.02
C SER A 527 -5.29 -9.49 11.98
N THR A 528 -5.77 -9.28 10.76
CA THR A 528 -4.92 -8.90 9.63
C THR A 528 -4.14 -7.59 9.83
N PRO A 529 -4.75 -6.46 10.24
CA PRO A 529 -4.00 -5.22 10.48
C PRO A 529 -2.98 -5.34 11.61
N ILE A 530 -3.28 -6.14 12.63
CA ILE A 530 -2.38 -6.37 13.77
C ILE A 530 -1.16 -7.17 13.34
N GLU A 531 -1.37 -8.27 12.59
CA GLU A 531 -0.27 -9.11 12.11
C GLU A 531 0.65 -8.38 11.15
N GLU A 532 0.09 -7.60 10.20
CA GLU A 532 0.89 -6.79 9.29
C GLU A 532 1.68 -5.71 10.03
N ALA A 533 1.05 -5.02 10.98
CA ALA A 533 1.73 -4.01 11.78
C ALA A 533 2.86 -4.63 12.61
N ALA A 534 2.63 -5.79 13.21
CA ALA A 534 3.64 -6.47 14.01
C ALA A 534 4.87 -6.86 13.17
N ARG A 535 4.66 -7.46 11.99
CA ARG A 535 5.77 -7.77 11.06
C ARG A 535 6.55 -6.51 10.70
N ALA A 536 5.85 -5.43 10.33
CA ALA A 536 6.49 -4.16 9.99
C ALA A 536 7.24 -3.52 11.17
N MET A 537 6.73 -3.68 12.41
CA MET A 537 7.43 -3.22 13.62
C MET A 537 8.71 -4.03 13.85
N ASP A 538 8.66 -5.34 13.64
CA ASP A 538 9.83 -6.21 13.77
C ASP A 538 10.90 -5.86 12.72
N GLU A 539 10.53 -5.64 11.47
CA GLU A 539 11.43 -5.18 10.41
C GLU A 539 12.06 -3.83 10.75
N LEU A 540 11.29 -2.83 11.18
CA LEU A 540 11.83 -1.53 11.61
C LEU A 540 12.79 -1.66 12.78
N LEU A 541 12.52 -2.58 13.70
CA LEU A 541 13.41 -2.80 14.84
C LEU A 541 14.78 -3.35 14.41
N THR A 542 14.86 -4.14 13.32
CA THR A 542 16.13 -4.63 12.78
C THR A 542 17.05 -3.50 12.30
N ILE A 543 16.49 -2.39 11.87
CA ILE A 543 17.21 -1.18 11.46
C ILE A 543 17.32 -0.14 12.59
N GLY A 544 16.96 -0.51 13.83
CA GLY A 544 17.08 0.35 15.01
C GLY A 544 15.97 1.38 15.18
N VAL A 545 14.82 1.21 14.55
CA VAL A 545 13.68 2.13 14.64
C VAL A 545 12.56 1.49 15.50
N PRO A 546 12.45 1.86 16.79
CA PRO A 546 11.42 1.31 17.65
C PRO A 546 10.06 1.98 17.41
N THR A 547 8.99 1.22 17.55
CA THR A 547 7.63 1.77 17.58
C THR A 547 7.41 2.52 18.89
N SER A 548 6.90 3.75 18.79
CA SER A 548 6.71 4.65 19.94
C SER A 548 5.25 4.83 20.32
N LEU A 549 4.31 4.61 19.39
CA LEU A 549 2.87 4.82 19.59
C LEU A 549 2.06 3.87 18.72
N VAL A 550 0.95 3.38 19.22
CA VAL A 550 -0.06 2.63 18.46
C VAL A 550 -1.39 3.36 18.53
N VAL A 551 -2.07 3.50 17.40
CA VAL A 551 -3.43 4.06 17.32
C VAL A 551 -4.40 2.97 16.92
N ALA A 552 -5.26 2.57 17.85
CA ALA A 552 -6.38 1.66 17.61
C ALA A 552 -7.58 2.47 17.10
N ASN A 553 -7.87 2.37 15.80
CA ASN A 553 -8.92 3.14 15.13
C ASN A 553 -10.21 2.34 14.97
N PHE A 554 -11.34 3.03 14.74
CA PHE A 554 -12.67 2.45 14.49
C PHE A 554 -13.22 1.61 15.65
N ILE A 555 -12.94 2.01 16.89
CA ILE A 555 -13.46 1.35 18.09
C ILE A 555 -14.96 1.59 18.21
N LEU A 556 -15.75 0.53 18.29
CA LEU A 556 -17.20 0.66 18.46
C LEU A 556 -17.53 1.27 19.84
N PRO A 557 -18.21 2.44 19.89
CA PRO A 557 -18.65 3.04 21.16
C PRO A 557 -19.66 2.13 21.88
N GLU A 558 -19.60 2.05 23.21
CA GLU A 558 -20.55 1.29 24.02
C GLU A 558 -22.00 1.73 23.80
N SER A 559 -22.21 3.04 23.62
CA SER A 559 -23.52 3.65 23.46
C SER A 559 -24.33 3.16 22.26
N ILE A 560 -23.64 2.55 21.26
CA ILE A 560 -24.31 2.06 20.06
C ILE A 560 -24.63 0.56 20.08
N ILE A 561 -24.24 -0.16 21.11
CA ILE A 561 -24.37 -1.62 21.18
C ILE A 561 -25.82 -2.00 21.56
N THR A 562 -26.70 -2.05 20.56
CA THR A 562 -28.14 -2.22 20.74
C THR A 562 -28.68 -3.57 20.28
N ASN A 563 -27.89 -4.41 19.61
CA ASN A 563 -28.29 -5.70 19.09
C ASN A 563 -27.15 -6.74 19.13
N ASP A 564 -27.47 -7.99 18.87
CA ASP A 564 -26.51 -9.09 18.96
C ASP A 564 -25.40 -9.02 17.89
N TYR A 565 -25.67 -8.47 16.72
CA TYR A 565 -24.67 -8.24 15.70
C TYR A 565 -23.59 -7.26 16.21
N LEU A 566 -23.98 -6.12 16.76
CA LEU A 566 -23.04 -5.14 17.31
C LEU A 566 -22.31 -5.68 18.55
N LYS A 567 -22.99 -6.49 19.42
CA LYS A 567 -22.33 -7.18 20.53
C LYS A 567 -21.22 -8.12 20.04
N GLN A 568 -21.49 -8.92 19.01
CA GLN A 568 -20.47 -9.83 18.45
C GLN A 568 -19.28 -9.06 17.88
N ARG A 569 -19.53 -7.96 17.14
CA ARG A 569 -18.44 -7.11 16.62
C ARG A 569 -17.64 -6.45 17.74
N LYS A 570 -18.30 -5.96 18.78
CA LYS A 570 -17.63 -5.36 19.94
C LYS A 570 -16.76 -6.40 20.67
N ALA A 571 -17.31 -7.58 20.95
CA ALA A 571 -16.57 -8.67 21.59
C ALA A 571 -15.34 -9.11 20.76
N MET A 572 -15.45 -9.10 19.43
CA MET A 572 -14.32 -9.35 18.56
C MET A 572 -13.26 -8.25 18.70
N GLN A 573 -13.63 -6.97 18.70
CA GLN A 573 -12.70 -5.88 18.89
C GLN A 573 -12.01 -5.92 20.25
N GLU A 574 -12.74 -6.20 21.32
CA GLU A 574 -12.19 -6.33 22.69
C GLU A 574 -11.14 -7.44 22.78
N LYS A 575 -11.40 -8.60 22.14
CA LYS A 575 -10.41 -9.68 22.05
C LYS A 575 -9.10 -9.17 21.43
N TYR A 576 -9.19 -8.44 20.33
CA TYR A 576 -8.01 -7.93 19.62
C TYR A 576 -7.36 -6.75 20.34
N LEU A 577 -8.09 -5.91 21.05
CA LEU A 577 -7.50 -4.88 21.92
C LEU A 577 -6.65 -5.49 23.03
N VAL A 578 -7.14 -6.57 23.66
CA VAL A 578 -6.35 -7.33 24.65
C VAL A 578 -5.10 -7.96 24.03
N GLU A 579 -5.21 -8.44 22.79
CA GLU A 579 -4.06 -8.99 22.07
C GLU A 579 -3.04 -7.90 21.74
N MET A 580 -3.48 -6.73 21.28
CA MET A 580 -2.63 -5.56 21.03
C MET A 580 -1.87 -5.12 22.29
N ASP A 581 -2.55 -5.03 23.42
CA ASP A 581 -1.95 -4.66 24.71
C ASP A 581 -0.88 -5.66 25.18
N ARG A 582 -1.08 -6.95 24.90
CA ARG A 582 -0.08 -7.98 25.20
C ARG A 582 1.12 -7.99 24.25
N ARG A 583 0.89 -7.67 22.99
CA ARG A 583 1.89 -7.80 21.92
C ARG A 583 2.76 -6.57 21.77
N PHE A 584 2.18 -5.38 21.94
CA PHE A 584 2.89 -4.12 21.71
C PHE A 584 3.29 -3.48 23.04
N THR A 585 4.57 -3.10 23.15
CA THR A 585 5.10 -2.39 24.32
C THR A 585 4.86 -0.88 24.26
N ALA A 586 4.55 -0.36 23.06
CA ALA A 586 4.23 1.04 22.85
C ALA A 586 2.83 1.36 23.41
N PRO A 587 2.62 2.57 23.97
CA PRO A 587 1.30 2.98 24.43
C PRO A 587 0.27 2.95 23.29
N ILE A 588 -0.96 2.56 23.62
CA ILE A 588 -2.08 2.49 22.68
C ILE A 588 -3.05 3.62 22.97
N VAL A 589 -3.39 4.39 21.96
CA VAL A 589 -4.49 5.37 22.00
C VAL A 589 -5.63 4.89 21.11
N GLU A 590 -6.86 5.14 21.55
CA GLU A 590 -8.06 4.66 20.86
C GLU A 590 -8.81 5.80 20.19
N LEU A 591 -9.22 5.60 18.93
CA LEU A 591 -10.13 6.50 18.24
C LEU A 591 -11.46 5.77 18.00
N PRO A 592 -12.58 6.26 18.54
CA PRO A 592 -13.86 5.62 18.33
C PRO A 592 -14.31 5.70 16.87
N LEU A 593 -15.15 4.75 16.45
CA LEU A 593 -15.84 4.83 15.19
C LEU A 593 -16.75 6.07 15.20
N LEU A 594 -16.59 6.94 14.22
CA LEU A 594 -17.34 8.18 14.12
C LEU A 594 -18.54 8.02 13.17
N VAL A 595 -19.55 8.85 13.34
CA VAL A 595 -20.75 8.88 12.47
C VAL A 595 -20.39 9.30 11.06
N ASP A 596 -19.60 10.36 10.93
CA ASP A 596 -19.14 10.93 9.66
C ASP A 596 -17.67 10.64 9.41
N ASP A 597 -17.28 10.72 8.15
CA ASP A 597 -15.87 10.71 7.76
C ASP A 597 -15.17 11.97 8.30
N LEU A 598 -13.89 11.85 8.61
CA LEU A 598 -13.03 12.94 9.08
C LEU A 598 -12.65 13.88 7.93
N ILE A 599 -13.66 14.62 7.44
CA ILE A 599 -13.51 15.65 6.41
C ILE A 599 -13.88 17.00 7.02
N GLY A 600 -13.03 18.00 6.82
CA GLY A 600 -13.14 19.33 7.41
C GLY A 600 -12.44 19.45 8.77
N LYS A 601 -11.90 20.63 9.02
CA LYS A 601 -11.04 20.92 10.18
C LYS A 601 -11.68 20.61 11.53
N ASP A 602 -12.95 20.97 11.72
CA ASP A 602 -13.61 20.82 13.01
C ASP A 602 -13.71 19.34 13.43
N LYS A 603 -13.99 18.46 12.47
CA LYS A 603 -14.05 17.02 12.74
C LYS A 603 -12.65 16.44 13.04
N LEU A 604 -11.64 16.93 12.34
CA LEU A 604 -10.24 16.53 12.58
C LEU A 604 -9.75 17.00 13.94
N LYS A 605 -10.09 18.24 14.36
CA LYS A 605 -9.77 18.75 15.70
C LYS A 605 -10.41 17.90 16.78
N ASN A 606 -11.70 17.61 16.63
CA ASN A 606 -12.41 16.74 17.57
C ASN A 606 -11.76 15.35 17.65
N ALA A 607 -11.34 14.75 16.53
CA ALA A 607 -10.62 13.48 16.53
C ALA A 607 -9.25 13.61 17.25
N GLY A 608 -8.53 14.72 17.07
CA GLY A 608 -7.31 15.01 17.81
C GLY A 608 -7.54 15.10 19.32
N TYR A 609 -8.63 15.73 19.75
CA TYR A 609 -9.02 15.78 21.17
C TYR A 609 -9.41 14.42 21.72
N MET A 610 -10.11 13.58 20.93
CA MET A 610 -10.42 12.21 21.33
C MET A 610 -9.17 11.35 21.51
N LEU A 611 -8.16 11.53 20.65
CA LEU A 611 -6.90 10.78 20.72
C LEU A 611 -6.00 11.25 21.86
N TYR A 612 -5.87 12.57 22.04
CA TYR A 612 -4.79 13.15 22.85
C TYR A 612 -5.26 14.06 23.96
N GLY A 613 -6.58 14.26 24.09
CA GLY A 613 -7.18 15.18 25.06
C GLY A 613 -7.26 16.63 24.58
N GLU A 614 -8.16 17.38 25.18
CA GLU A 614 -8.32 18.82 24.98
C GLU A 614 -7.27 19.60 25.80
N LYS A 615 -6.84 20.77 25.32
CA LYS A 615 -5.79 21.59 25.92
C LYS A 615 -6.19 22.12 27.30
#